data_e46eddac5aa1023f0e8b50c1881a7d41
#
_entry.id   e46eddac5aa1023f0e8b50c1881a7d41
#
_cell.length_a   1.000
_cell.length_b   1.000
_cell.length_c   1.000
_cell.angle_alpha   90.00
_cell.angle_beta   90.00
_cell.angle_gamma   90.00
#
_symmetry.space_group_name_H-M   'P 1'
#
loop_
_entity.id
_entity.type
_entity.pdbx_description
1 polymer ?
#
loop_
_entity_poly.entity_id
_entity_poly.type
_entity_poly.pdbx_seq_one_letter_code
_entity_poly.pdbx_strand_id
1 'polypeptide(L)'
;MSTSSSSAAERDFKREFLKIFFLVFAVLLIGFSIFFLNHHEKNKYIIETLELNGSAEDGDALFKMNCVGCHGITARGLVGPDLHSITKRLNDKQIIKQVTGGLTPPMPSFEIDPINMSNLLEYLHSLE
;
A
#
# COMPACT_ATOMS: atom_id res chain seq x y z
N MET A 1 56.92 31.33 11.63
CA MET A 1 56.28 30.27 12.44
C MET A 1 54.78 30.36 12.37
N SER A 2 54.12 29.98 11.23
CA SER A 2 52.65 30.12 11.06
C SER A 2 52.00 29.00 10.27
N THR A 3 52.61 27.81 10.13
CA THR A 3 52.12 26.72 9.29
C THR A 3 51.43 25.57 10.03
N SER A 4 51.51 25.52 11.37
CA SER A 4 50.95 24.39 12.14
C SER A 4 49.44 24.55 12.51
N SER A 5 48.91 25.75 12.55
CA SER A 5 47.51 26.03 12.92
C SER A 5 46.52 25.67 11.80
N SER A 6 46.90 25.85 10.54
CA SER A 6 46.08 25.56 9.37
C SER A 6 45.78 24.07 9.17
N SER A 7 46.77 23.23 9.46
CA SER A 7 46.65 21.77 9.28
C SER A 7 45.77 21.07 10.34
N ALA A 8 45.65 21.67 11.53
CA ALA A 8 44.79 21.16 12.60
C ALA A 8 43.33 21.47 12.30
N ALA A 9 43.01 22.71 11.88
CA ALA A 9 41.66 23.12 11.51
C ALA A 9 41.11 22.34 10.30
N GLU A 10 41.97 22.05 9.32
CA GLU A 10 41.57 21.23 8.15
C GLU A 10 41.26 19.76 8.53
N ARG A 11 42.00 19.19 9.47
CA ARG A 11 41.72 17.84 9.97
C ARG A 11 40.45 17.76 10.77
N ASP A 12 40.15 18.75 11.60
CA ASP A 12 38.94 18.81 12.39
C ASP A 12 37.70 19.00 11.47
N PHE A 13 37.80 19.87 10.47
CA PHE A 13 36.74 20.02 9.45
C PHE A 13 36.45 18.70 8.70
N LYS A 14 37.48 17.99 8.25
CA LYS A 14 37.33 16.67 7.58
C LYS A 14 36.70 15.63 8.51
N ARG A 15 37.04 15.64 9.79
CA ARG A 15 36.42 14.70 10.77
C ARG A 15 34.95 15.00 11.00
N GLU A 16 34.57 16.24 11.17
CA GLU A 16 33.17 16.63 11.34
C GLU A 16 32.36 16.36 10.06
N PHE A 17 32.90 16.69 8.90
CA PHE A 17 32.28 16.36 7.62
C PHE A 17 32.06 14.84 7.45
N LEU A 18 33.04 14.03 7.82
CA LEU A 18 32.95 12.58 7.74
C LEU A 18 31.88 12.02 8.69
N LYS A 19 31.77 12.57 9.92
CA LYS A 19 30.70 12.18 10.86
C LYS A 19 29.32 12.49 10.30
N ILE A 20 29.11 13.69 9.77
CA ILE A 20 27.85 14.11 9.15
C ILE A 20 27.54 13.24 7.96
N PHE A 21 28.53 12.95 7.11
CA PHE A 21 28.36 12.07 5.95
C PHE A 21 27.89 10.67 6.36
N PHE A 22 28.53 10.04 7.34
CA PHE A 22 28.14 8.72 7.83
C PHE A 22 26.76 8.73 8.50
N LEU A 23 26.43 9.80 9.22
CA LEU A 23 25.12 9.95 9.85
C LEU A 23 24.00 10.02 8.78
N VAL A 24 24.18 10.87 7.76
CA VAL A 24 23.24 10.99 6.65
C VAL A 24 23.12 9.67 5.90
N PHE A 25 24.25 9.01 5.63
CA PHE A 25 24.25 7.71 4.96
C PHE A 25 23.52 6.63 5.76
N ALA A 26 23.71 6.59 7.08
CA ALA A 26 22.98 5.67 7.96
C ALA A 26 21.46 5.92 7.94
N VAL A 27 21.04 7.19 8.00
CA VAL A 27 19.61 7.54 7.91
C VAL A 27 19.00 7.12 6.57
N LEU A 28 19.73 7.32 5.47
CA LEU A 28 19.28 6.87 4.15
C LEU A 28 19.17 5.35 4.06
N LEU A 29 20.11 4.60 4.63
CA LEU A 29 20.05 3.14 4.67
C LEU A 29 18.86 2.64 5.48
N ILE A 30 18.58 3.26 6.63
CA ILE A 30 17.43 2.92 7.47
C ILE A 30 16.13 3.19 6.70
N GLY A 31 16.00 4.38 6.10
CA GLY A 31 14.84 4.75 5.30
C GLY A 31 14.62 3.80 4.11
N PHE A 32 15.69 3.45 3.41
CA PHE A 32 15.65 2.47 2.32
C PHE A 32 15.22 1.08 2.80
N SER A 33 15.74 0.62 3.94
CA SER A 33 15.37 -0.67 4.52
C SER A 33 13.88 -0.72 4.90
N ILE A 34 13.38 0.33 5.56
CA ILE A 34 11.95 0.43 5.93
C ILE A 34 11.07 0.43 4.67
N PHE A 35 11.44 1.22 3.67
CA PHE A 35 10.73 1.28 2.39
C PHE A 35 10.67 -0.10 1.70
N PHE A 36 11.80 -0.80 1.66
CA PHE A 36 11.89 -2.12 1.04
C PHE A 36 11.07 -3.18 1.77
N LEU A 37 11.13 -3.19 3.11
CA LEU A 37 10.32 -4.10 3.93
C LEU A 37 8.82 -3.86 3.73
N ASN A 38 8.37 -2.61 3.79
CA ASN A 38 6.95 -2.27 3.58
C ASN A 38 6.47 -2.63 2.16
N HIS A 39 7.33 -2.46 1.16
CA HIS A 39 7.01 -2.83 -0.20
C HIS A 39 6.88 -4.36 -0.36
N HIS A 40 7.76 -5.11 0.29
CA HIS A 40 7.74 -6.57 0.27
C HIS A 40 6.46 -7.15 0.91
N GLU A 41 6.06 -6.64 2.07
CA GLU A 41 4.83 -7.09 2.75
C GLU A 41 3.57 -6.84 1.91
N LYS A 42 3.45 -5.67 1.29
CA LYS A 42 2.31 -5.36 0.40
C LYS A 42 2.26 -6.28 -0.82
N ASN A 43 3.41 -6.61 -1.41
CA ASN A 43 3.47 -7.53 -2.53
C ASN A 43 3.11 -8.96 -2.11
N LYS A 44 3.57 -9.41 -0.95
CA LYS A 44 3.23 -10.72 -0.38
C LYS A 44 1.72 -10.87 -0.19
N TYR A 45 1.07 -9.88 0.45
CA TYR A 45 -0.38 -9.86 0.63
C TYR A 45 -1.15 -10.00 -0.70
N ILE A 46 -0.75 -9.25 -1.73
CA ILE A 46 -1.41 -9.32 -3.05
C ILE A 46 -1.24 -10.70 -3.67
N ILE A 47 -0.04 -11.29 -3.61
CA ILE A 47 0.22 -12.62 -4.17
C ILE A 47 -0.62 -13.67 -3.43
N GLU A 48 -0.60 -13.65 -2.10
CA GLU A 48 -1.37 -14.56 -1.26
C GLU A 48 -2.88 -14.47 -1.56
N THR A 49 -3.42 -13.27 -1.67
CA THR A 49 -4.83 -13.05 -2.03
C THR A 49 -5.19 -13.66 -3.39
N LEU A 50 -4.32 -13.49 -4.39
CA LEU A 50 -4.56 -13.96 -5.76
C LEU A 50 -4.37 -15.47 -5.95
N GLU A 51 -3.69 -16.14 -5.02
CA GLU A 51 -3.51 -17.59 -5.01
C GLU A 51 -4.68 -18.34 -4.34
N LEU A 52 -5.54 -17.61 -3.60
CA LEU A 52 -6.69 -18.18 -2.92
C LEU A 52 -7.89 -18.27 -3.86
N ASN A 53 -8.70 -19.30 -3.65
CA ASN A 53 -10.00 -19.44 -4.31
C ASN A 53 -11.08 -18.86 -3.40
N GLY A 54 -11.58 -17.68 -3.74
CA GLY A 54 -12.63 -17.00 -3.01
C GLY A 54 -14.02 -17.56 -3.30
N SER A 55 -14.98 -17.18 -2.45
CA SER A 55 -16.40 -17.44 -2.58
C SER A 55 -17.15 -16.15 -2.88
N ALA A 56 -17.88 -16.10 -4.00
CA ALA A 56 -18.70 -14.93 -4.34
C ALA A 56 -19.83 -14.70 -3.32
N GLU A 57 -20.36 -15.78 -2.69
CA GLU A 57 -21.39 -15.68 -1.67
C GLU A 57 -20.86 -15.01 -0.40
N ASP A 58 -19.69 -15.41 0.08
CA ASP A 58 -19.03 -14.80 1.22
C ASP A 58 -18.61 -13.35 0.90
N GLY A 59 -18.18 -13.11 -0.35
CA GLY A 59 -17.87 -11.78 -0.86
C GLY A 59 -19.08 -10.85 -0.88
N ASP A 60 -20.27 -11.34 -1.27
CA ASP A 60 -21.53 -10.60 -1.21
C ASP A 60 -21.88 -10.25 0.24
N ALA A 61 -21.75 -11.20 1.15
CA ALA A 61 -21.97 -10.94 2.59
C ALA A 61 -21.03 -9.85 3.12
N LEU A 62 -19.75 -9.94 2.79
CA LEU A 62 -18.75 -8.93 3.16
C LEU A 62 -19.08 -7.55 2.57
N PHE A 63 -19.46 -7.50 1.30
CA PHE A 63 -19.86 -6.29 0.59
C PHE A 63 -21.07 -5.64 1.28
N LYS A 64 -22.09 -6.43 1.62
CA LYS A 64 -23.29 -5.95 2.33
C LYS A 64 -22.98 -5.35 3.69
N MET A 65 -22.00 -5.89 4.41
CA MET A 65 -21.62 -5.37 5.72
C MET A 65 -20.81 -4.07 5.66
N ASN A 66 -20.01 -3.85 4.61
CA ASN A 66 -19.02 -2.80 4.61
C ASN A 66 -19.13 -1.77 3.47
N CYS A 67 -19.72 -2.14 2.34
CA CYS A 67 -19.58 -1.38 1.10
C CYS A 67 -20.90 -0.74 0.63
N VAL A 68 -22.04 -1.28 1.03
CA VAL A 68 -23.37 -0.82 0.54
C VAL A 68 -23.68 0.63 0.88
N GLY A 69 -23.15 1.15 1.99
CA GLY A 69 -23.36 2.55 2.38
C GLY A 69 -22.89 3.55 1.32
N CYS A 70 -21.84 3.19 0.58
CA CYS A 70 -21.30 4.02 -0.49
C CYS A 70 -21.64 3.51 -1.89
N HIS A 71 -21.67 2.20 -2.10
CA HIS A 71 -21.84 1.62 -3.44
C HIS A 71 -23.27 1.15 -3.73
N GLY A 72 -24.18 1.29 -2.76
CA GLY A 72 -25.59 0.82 -2.89
C GLY A 72 -25.73 -0.68 -2.75
N ILE A 73 -26.94 -1.15 -2.39
CA ILE A 73 -27.22 -2.57 -2.13
C ILE A 73 -27.06 -3.44 -3.38
N THR A 74 -27.20 -2.87 -4.55
CA THR A 74 -27.03 -3.54 -5.84
C THR A 74 -25.68 -3.24 -6.49
N ALA A 75 -24.74 -2.64 -5.77
CA ALA A 75 -23.43 -2.23 -6.25
C ALA A 75 -23.46 -1.26 -7.47
N ARG A 76 -24.59 -0.59 -7.73
CA ARG A 76 -24.75 0.36 -8.86
C ARG A 76 -24.32 1.79 -8.54
N GLY A 77 -23.72 1.99 -7.38
CA GLY A 77 -23.28 3.30 -6.94
C GLY A 77 -24.34 4.04 -6.12
N LEU A 78 -23.87 4.93 -5.25
CA LEU A 78 -24.65 5.89 -4.48
C LEU A 78 -23.78 7.13 -4.21
N VAL A 79 -22.85 7.06 -3.25
CA VAL A 79 -21.78 8.02 -3.04
C VAL A 79 -20.54 7.58 -3.82
N GLY A 80 -20.24 6.28 -3.80
CA GLY A 80 -19.22 5.64 -4.62
C GLY A 80 -19.74 5.28 -6.02
N PRO A 81 -18.84 4.93 -6.94
CA PRO A 81 -19.20 4.59 -8.31
C PRO A 81 -19.95 3.25 -8.42
N ASP A 82 -20.56 3.03 -9.58
CA ASP A 82 -21.07 1.73 -10.01
C ASP A 82 -19.91 0.74 -10.15
N LEU A 83 -20.07 -0.43 -9.53
CA LEU A 83 -19.07 -1.51 -9.51
C LEU A 83 -19.34 -2.60 -10.56
N HIS A 84 -20.46 -2.54 -11.29
CA HIS A 84 -20.70 -3.45 -12.39
C HIS A 84 -19.60 -3.31 -13.44
N SER A 85 -19.09 -4.43 -13.90
CA SER A 85 -17.97 -4.46 -14.84
C SER A 85 -16.71 -3.72 -14.36
N ILE A 86 -16.50 -3.63 -13.03
CA ILE A 86 -15.30 -3.00 -12.48
C ILE A 86 -14.03 -3.75 -12.91
N THR A 87 -14.12 -5.06 -13.07
CA THR A 87 -13.06 -5.97 -13.50
C THR A 87 -12.62 -5.73 -14.95
N LYS A 88 -13.45 -5.11 -15.77
CA LYS A 88 -13.08 -4.63 -17.12
C LYS A 88 -12.28 -3.32 -17.10
N ARG A 89 -12.38 -2.56 -16.01
CA ARG A 89 -11.72 -1.25 -15.84
C ARG A 89 -10.45 -1.34 -15.02
N LEU A 90 -10.44 -2.21 -14.02
CA LEU A 90 -9.32 -2.41 -13.09
C LEU A 90 -8.99 -3.91 -13.01
N ASN A 91 -7.72 -4.24 -13.00
CA ASN A 91 -7.29 -5.59 -12.68
C ASN A 91 -7.35 -5.85 -11.17
N ASP A 92 -7.33 -7.13 -10.77
CA ASP A 92 -7.46 -7.55 -9.37
C ASP A 92 -6.45 -6.87 -8.43
N LYS A 93 -5.19 -6.73 -8.87
CA LYS A 93 -4.16 -6.01 -8.10
C LYS A 93 -4.53 -4.55 -7.84
N GLN A 94 -5.18 -3.91 -8.81
CA GLN A 94 -5.64 -2.52 -8.66
C GLN A 94 -6.85 -2.44 -7.74
N ILE A 95 -7.77 -3.40 -7.83
CA ILE A 95 -8.94 -3.50 -6.93
C ILE A 95 -8.45 -3.73 -5.49
N ILE A 96 -7.55 -4.69 -5.27
CA ILE A 96 -6.95 -4.94 -3.95
C ILE A 96 -6.33 -3.65 -3.39
N LYS A 97 -5.51 -2.95 -4.18
CA LYS A 97 -4.87 -1.70 -3.75
C LYS A 97 -5.88 -0.59 -3.45
N GLN A 98 -6.96 -0.50 -4.23
CA GLN A 98 -8.02 0.47 -4.02
C GLN A 98 -8.73 0.23 -2.70
N VAL A 99 -9.11 -1.03 -2.42
CA VAL A 99 -9.83 -1.41 -1.20
C VAL A 99 -8.94 -1.25 0.04
N THR A 100 -7.73 -1.80 0.00
CA THR A 100 -6.82 -1.77 1.17
C THR A 100 -6.17 -0.41 1.40
N GLY A 101 -6.07 0.42 0.37
CA GLY A 101 -5.40 1.71 0.43
C GLY A 101 -6.31 2.93 0.48
N GLY A 102 -7.61 2.78 0.17
CA GLY A 102 -8.52 3.93 0.10
C GLY A 102 -8.01 5.01 -0.85
N LEU A 103 -7.52 4.63 -2.03
CA LEU A 103 -6.75 5.51 -2.92
C LEU A 103 -7.57 6.64 -3.52
N THR A 104 -8.90 6.55 -3.48
CA THR A 104 -9.80 7.55 -4.05
C THR A 104 -10.77 8.06 -2.97
N PRO A 105 -10.49 9.18 -2.31
CA PRO A 105 -11.41 9.76 -1.33
C PRO A 105 -12.80 10.03 -1.95
N PRO A 106 -13.87 9.86 -1.19
CA PRO A 106 -13.97 9.58 0.24
C PRO A 106 -13.92 8.10 0.65
N MET A 107 -13.53 7.18 -0.24
CA MET A 107 -13.42 5.75 0.09
C MET A 107 -12.36 5.54 1.18
N PRO A 108 -12.70 4.95 2.33
CA PRO A 108 -11.72 4.62 3.35
C PRO A 108 -10.85 3.42 2.95
N SER A 109 -9.72 3.26 3.62
CA SER A 109 -8.93 2.02 3.56
C SER A 109 -9.56 0.96 4.44
N PHE A 110 -9.52 -0.30 3.99
CA PHE A 110 -10.01 -1.45 4.74
C PHE A 110 -8.88 -2.42 5.06
N GLU A 111 -8.76 -2.79 6.33
CA GLU A 111 -7.93 -3.91 6.75
C GLU A 111 -8.72 -5.20 6.56
N ILE A 112 -8.38 -5.95 5.53
CA ILE A 112 -9.04 -7.17 5.11
C ILE A 112 -7.96 -8.28 5.01
N ASP A 113 -8.22 -9.46 5.55
CA ASP A 113 -7.31 -10.59 5.38
C ASP A 113 -7.39 -11.17 3.95
N PRO A 114 -6.37 -11.92 3.50
CA PRO A 114 -6.28 -12.38 2.11
C PRO A 114 -7.48 -13.21 1.64
N ILE A 115 -8.06 -14.07 2.47
CA ILE A 115 -9.20 -14.91 2.06
C ILE A 115 -10.47 -14.07 1.88
N ASN A 116 -10.75 -13.15 2.78
CA ASN A 116 -11.88 -12.24 2.67
C ASN A 116 -11.73 -11.28 1.48
N MET A 117 -10.51 -10.85 1.18
CA MET A 117 -10.25 -10.05 -0.02
C MET A 117 -10.43 -10.88 -1.30
N SER A 118 -10.04 -12.16 -1.31
CA SER A 118 -10.29 -13.07 -2.42
C SER A 118 -11.81 -13.30 -2.62
N ASN A 119 -12.56 -13.49 -1.53
CA ASN A 119 -14.03 -13.58 -1.58
C ASN A 119 -14.66 -12.32 -2.20
N LEU A 120 -14.19 -11.15 -1.80
CA LEU A 120 -14.68 -9.88 -2.36
C LEU A 120 -14.36 -9.75 -3.84
N LEU A 121 -13.19 -10.20 -4.30
CA LEU A 121 -12.85 -10.21 -5.73
C LEU A 121 -13.80 -11.10 -6.53
N GLU A 122 -14.08 -12.33 -6.06
CA GLU A 122 -15.02 -13.24 -6.72
C GLU A 122 -16.43 -12.64 -6.81
N TYR A 123 -16.91 -11.97 -5.74
CA TYR A 123 -18.15 -11.24 -5.80
C TYR A 123 -18.13 -10.13 -6.86
N LEU A 124 -17.09 -9.32 -6.90
CA LEU A 124 -16.97 -8.24 -7.89
C LEU A 124 -16.89 -8.76 -9.33
N HIS A 125 -16.27 -9.91 -9.55
CA HIS A 125 -16.28 -10.62 -10.84
C HIS A 125 -17.70 -11.11 -11.21
N SER A 126 -18.50 -11.49 -10.23
CA SER A 126 -19.89 -11.93 -10.46
C SER A 126 -20.87 -10.81 -10.85
N LEU A 127 -20.46 -9.55 -10.71
CA LEU A 127 -21.26 -8.35 -11.08
C LEU A 127 -21.16 -7.99 -12.58
N GLU A 128 -20.57 -8.83 -13.40
CA GLU A 128 -20.42 -8.57 -14.85
C GLU A 128 -21.73 -8.67 -15.65
#